data_1b39f2b6898989c12c444ed71363b145
#
_entry.id   1b39f2b6898989c12c444ed71363b145
#
_cell.length_a   1.000
_cell.length_b   1.000
_cell.length_c   1.000
_cell.angle_alpha   90.00
_cell.angle_beta   90.00
_cell.angle_gamma   90.00
#
_symmetry.space_group_name_H-M   'P 1'
#
loop_
_entity.id
_entity.type
_entity.pdbx_description
1 polymer ?
#
loop_
_entity_poly.entity_id
_entity_poly.type
_entity_poly.pdbx_seq_one_letter_code
_entity_poly.pdbx_strand_id
1 'polypeptide(L)'
;MKKLALISVSDKTKIVEFAKSLVKNGYQIIATGNTAKVLSDNNIVVTEISAITGFPEVFDGRVKTLHPKIFGGILFRRDNDSDVKQAIENSVEAIDIVCVNLYPFIKTAANPKSTLDEIIENIDIGGPSLVRASAKNYKFVSILTNPEQYDSFLDELNAGSISDETRKKLAVAAYSHTANYDTHIANYLENKFSIPPTHIRVNEELSQSLRYGENPHQSAGIFGNFEEYFSVFHGKEISYNNILDLVAAVELCEDLGETSCTIIKHNNPAGAAIGKNPFEAYIRALKCDPVSSFGGIVAFNKTVDIETATELNKIFLEIISAPSFSDGALEILKKKKDRRLVIQKKSVLTEGKTFRSIPGGVLAQDCDSISLKEDELKIVTDKNPSEEELEDLKFAWKIAKHTKSNAIVYVKDKATLGVGAGQMSRIDSARIAVMKAKEHGLDLTGSVAASDAFFPFADGLIEIIKCGAVSVIQPGGSVRDQEVIDAANQNKISMVFTGIRHFKH
;
A
#
# COMPACT_ATOMS: atom_id res chain seq x y z
N MET A 1 -31.19 38.75 3.11
CA MET A 1 -31.20 37.70 2.06
C MET A 1 -31.60 36.38 2.69
N LYS A 2 -32.30 35.53 1.94
CA LYS A 2 -32.57 34.15 2.39
C LYS A 2 -31.26 33.39 2.53
N LYS A 3 -31.12 32.57 3.57
CA LYS A 3 -30.01 31.65 3.71
C LYS A 3 -30.42 30.31 3.06
N LEU A 4 -29.71 29.85 2.05
CA LEU A 4 -30.04 28.64 1.31
C LEU A 4 -28.95 27.57 1.46
N ALA A 5 -29.37 26.33 1.69
CA ALA A 5 -28.52 25.16 1.71
C ALA A 5 -28.99 24.10 0.70
N LEU A 6 -28.15 23.75 -0.25
CA LEU A 6 -28.40 22.69 -1.23
C LEU A 6 -27.87 21.36 -0.70
N ILE A 7 -28.73 20.34 -0.60
CA ILE A 7 -28.38 19.00 -0.12
C ILE A 7 -28.70 17.96 -1.21
N SER A 8 -27.68 17.29 -1.72
CA SER A 8 -27.80 16.24 -2.70
C SER A 8 -26.79 15.12 -2.39
N VAL A 9 -27.19 14.16 -1.58
CA VAL A 9 -26.28 13.13 -1.07
C VAL A 9 -26.75 11.74 -1.45
N SER A 10 -25.81 10.84 -1.79
CA SER A 10 -26.03 9.40 -1.98
C SER A 10 -26.01 8.70 -0.61
N ASP A 11 -24.94 8.90 0.17
CA ASP A 11 -24.86 8.47 1.57
C ASP A 11 -25.70 9.40 2.47
N LYS A 12 -26.67 8.80 3.17
CA LYS A 12 -27.62 9.51 4.04
C LYS A 12 -27.20 9.57 5.51
N THR A 13 -25.96 9.11 5.82
CA THR A 13 -25.44 9.11 7.19
C THR A 13 -25.51 10.50 7.82
N LYS A 14 -26.18 10.62 8.97
CA LYS A 14 -26.37 11.86 9.76
C LYS A 14 -27.05 13.02 9.01
N ILE A 15 -27.61 12.82 7.80
CA ILE A 15 -28.12 13.92 6.98
C ILE A 15 -29.35 14.60 7.59
N VAL A 16 -30.20 13.85 8.31
CA VAL A 16 -31.40 14.38 8.94
C VAL A 16 -31.04 15.32 10.08
N GLU A 17 -30.11 14.92 10.95
CA GLU A 17 -29.60 15.73 12.06
C GLU A 17 -28.90 16.99 11.55
N PHE A 18 -28.09 16.84 10.51
CA PHE A 18 -27.41 17.96 9.84
C PHE A 18 -28.42 18.97 9.28
N ALA A 19 -29.43 18.51 8.52
CA ALA A 19 -30.44 19.39 7.94
C ALA A 19 -31.31 20.08 9.02
N LYS A 20 -31.70 19.38 10.11
CA LYS A 20 -32.39 20.00 11.25
C LYS A 20 -31.56 21.12 11.88
N SER A 21 -30.27 20.93 12.02
CA SER A 21 -29.38 21.97 12.56
C SER A 21 -29.26 23.18 11.62
N LEU A 22 -29.22 22.94 10.30
CA LEU A 22 -29.24 24.04 9.32
C LEU A 22 -30.54 24.84 9.41
N VAL A 23 -31.70 24.16 9.49
CA VAL A 23 -33.02 24.84 9.64
C VAL A 23 -33.07 25.67 10.93
N LYS A 24 -32.56 25.13 12.06
CA LYS A 24 -32.44 25.87 13.33
C LYS A 24 -31.59 27.13 13.21
N ASN A 25 -30.59 27.12 12.33
CA ASN A 25 -29.72 28.28 12.01
C ASN A 25 -30.32 29.20 10.92
N GLY A 26 -31.59 28.97 10.54
CA GLY A 26 -32.33 29.84 9.61
C GLY A 26 -32.12 29.54 8.13
N TYR A 27 -31.55 28.38 7.78
CA TYR A 27 -31.39 27.97 6.39
C TYR A 27 -32.67 27.31 5.85
N GLN A 28 -33.04 27.66 4.64
CA GLN A 28 -34.01 26.91 3.84
C GLN A 28 -33.29 25.84 3.06
N ILE A 29 -33.84 24.62 3.05
CA ILE A 29 -33.22 23.46 2.45
C ILE A 29 -33.74 23.29 1.01
N ILE A 30 -32.82 23.20 0.07
CA ILE A 30 -33.05 22.76 -1.30
C ILE A 30 -32.50 21.35 -1.42
N ALA A 31 -33.26 20.41 -1.94
CA ALA A 31 -32.76 19.04 -2.13
C ALA A 31 -33.30 18.38 -3.41
N THR A 32 -32.68 17.26 -3.77
CA THR A 32 -32.99 16.51 -4.99
C THR A 32 -33.56 15.14 -4.65
N GLY A 33 -34.53 14.67 -5.45
CA GLY A 33 -35.01 13.29 -5.52
C GLY A 33 -35.11 12.58 -4.16
N ASN A 34 -34.39 11.48 -4.00
CA ASN A 34 -34.44 10.68 -2.78
C ASN A 34 -33.92 11.41 -1.52
N THR A 35 -33.04 12.40 -1.66
CA THR A 35 -32.61 13.23 -0.51
C THR A 35 -33.76 14.09 -0.02
N ALA A 36 -34.51 14.73 -0.92
CA ALA A 36 -35.71 15.53 -0.57
C ALA A 36 -36.75 14.65 0.15
N LYS A 37 -37.01 13.45 -0.37
CA LYS A 37 -37.93 12.49 0.26
C LYS A 37 -37.53 12.14 1.69
N VAL A 38 -36.26 11.73 1.89
CA VAL A 38 -35.77 11.36 3.24
C VAL A 38 -35.92 12.52 4.24
N LEU A 39 -35.61 13.74 3.82
CA LEU A 39 -35.73 14.91 4.68
C LEU A 39 -37.20 15.22 5.00
N SER A 40 -38.08 15.19 3.99
CA SER A 40 -39.52 15.42 4.16
C SER A 40 -40.20 14.38 5.06
N ASP A 41 -39.83 13.08 4.89
CA ASP A 41 -40.32 11.98 5.74
C ASP A 41 -39.93 12.18 7.24
N ASN A 42 -38.88 13.01 7.49
CA ASN A 42 -38.42 13.38 8.83
C ASN A 42 -38.89 14.79 9.27
N ASN A 43 -39.99 15.30 8.67
CA ASN A 43 -40.61 16.58 8.97
C ASN A 43 -39.73 17.81 8.75
N ILE A 44 -38.78 17.75 7.80
CA ILE A 44 -38.01 18.90 7.38
C ILE A 44 -38.65 19.49 6.12
N VAL A 45 -38.94 20.80 6.16
CA VAL A 45 -39.46 21.50 4.98
C VAL A 45 -38.34 21.62 3.94
N VAL A 46 -38.61 21.08 2.75
CA VAL A 46 -37.65 21.06 1.65
C VAL A 46 -38.27 21.71 0.42
N THR A 47 -37.49 22.53 -0.27
CA THR A 47 -37.85 23.02 -1.61
C THR A 47 -37.16 22.09 -2.63
N GLU A 48 -37.96 21.45 -3.48
CA GLU A 48 -37.39 20.63 -4.57
C GLU A 48 -36.71 21.52 -5.60
N ILE A 49 -35.64 20.99 -6.20
CA ILE A 49 -34.82 21.73 -7.17
C ILE A 49 -35.62 22.17 -8.39
N SER A 50 -36.58 21.35 -8.84
CA SER A 50 -37.52 21.63 -9.93
C SER A 50 -38.37 22.90 -9.67
N ALA A 51 -38.73 23.17 -8.43
CA ALA A 51 -39.46 24.39 -8.07
C ALA A 51 -38.61 25.67 -8.23
N ILE A 52 -37.29 25.57 -8.07
CA ILE A 52 -36.35 26.69 -8.26
C ILE A 52 -36.01 26.86 -9.73
N THR A 53 -35.75 25.77 -10.42
CA THR A 53 -35.30 25.80 -11.82
C THR A 53 -36.47 26.09 -12.79
N GLY A 54 -37.69 25.66 -12.41
CA GLY A 54 -38.83 25.58 -13.31
C GLY A 54 -38.66 24.51 -14.40
N PHE A 55 -37.71 23.60 -14.24
CA PHE A 55 -37.43 22.54 -15.21
C PHE A 55 -37.56 21.16 -14.53
N PRO A 56 -38.30 20.22 -15.14
CA PRO A 56 -38.48 18.89 -14.58
C PRO A 56 -37.15 18.10 -14.61
N GLU A 57 -37.07 17.08 -13.75
CA GLU A 57 -36.04 16.06 -13.83
C GLU A 57 -36.27 15.21 -15.11
N VAL A 58 -35.24 15.04 -15.92
CA VAL A 58 -35.32 14.33 -17.22
C VAL A 58 -34.23 13.27 -17.31
N PHE A 59 -34.44 12.31 -18.25
CA PHE A 59 -33.51 11.23 -18.56
C PHE A 59 -33.19 10.38 -17.31
N ASP A 60 -34.24 9.94 -16.60
CA ASP A 60 -34.13 9.13 -15.37
C ASP A 60 -33.22 9.77 -14.29
N GLY A 61 -33.22 11.11 -14.24
CA GLY A 61 -32.45 11.87 -13.24
C GLY A 61 -31.03 12.23 -13.62
N ARG A 62 -30.59 11.90 -14.82
CA ARG A 62 -29.24 12.31 -15.30
C ARG A 62 -29.10 13.83 -15.39
N VAL A 63 -30.19 14.55 -15.62
CA VAL A 63 -30.22 16.02 -15.66
C VAL A 63 -31.24 16.55 -14.69
N LYS A 64 -30.77 17.11 -13.58
CA LYS A 64 -31.63 17.72 -12.54
C LYS A 64 -31.02 18.96 -11.89
N THR A 65 -29.72 18.95 -11.63
CA THR A 65 -29.01 20.05 -10.95
C THR A 65 -28.25 20.95 -11.90
N LEU A 66 -27.99 20.54 -13.14
CA LEU A 66 -27.23 21.28 -14.14
C LEU A 66 -28.09 22.40 -14.74
N HIS A 67 -28.31 23.46 -13.95
CA HIS A 67 -29.16 24.57 -14.36
C HIS A 67 -28.56 25.93 -13.97
N PRO A 68 -28.64 26.99 -14.82
CA PRO A 68 -28.07 28.30 -14.55
C PRO A 68 -28.49 28.92 -13.22
N LYS A 69 -29.72 28.74 -12.75
CA LYS A 69 -30.18 29.26 -11.46
C LYS A 69 -29.43 28.63 -10.27
N ILE A 70 -29.09 27.34 -10.36
CA ILE A 70 -28.38 26.63 -9.31
C ILE A 70 -26.90 26.99 -9.35
N PHE A 71 -26.26 26.83 -10.51
CA PHE A 71 -24.83 27.16 -10.66
C PHE A 71 -24.56 28.66 -10.52
N GLY A 72 -25.47 29.51 -10.98
CA GLY A 72 -25.42 30.95 -10.74
C GLY A 72 -25.46 31.27 -9.24
N GLY A 73 -26.40 30.67 -8.48
CA GLY A 73 -26.52 30.84 -7.03
C GLY A 73 -25.27 30.42 -6.25
N ILE A 74 -24.51 29.42 -6.77
CA ILE A 74 -23.25 28.97 -6.20
C ILE A 74 -22.09 29.86 -6.62
N LEU A 75 -22.01 30.26 -7.91
CA LEU A 75 -20.80 30.81 -8.52
C LEU A 75 -20.69 32.33 -8.51
N PHE A 76 -21.81 33.10 -8.39
CA PHE A 76 -21.72 34.55 -8.45
C PHE A 76 -20.93 35.10 -7.26
N ARG A 77 -20.09 36.13 -7.53
CA ARG A 77 -19.27 36.80 -6.52
C ARG A 77 -20.12 37.85 -5.78
N ARG A 78 -20.31 37.65 -4.49
CA ARG A 78 -21.22 38.44 -3.66
C ARG A 78 -20.67 39.81 -3.31
N ASP A 79 -19.36 40.01 -3.54
CA ASP A 79 -18.64 41.29 -3.40
C ASP A 79 -18.42 42.00 -4.74
N ASN A 80 -19.09 41.58 -5.83
CA ASN A 80 -19.02 42.18 -7.15
C ASN A 80 -20.40 42.71 -7.56
N ASP A 81 -20.52 44.03 -7.66
CA ASP A 81 -21.80 44.68 -7.95
C ASP A 81 -22.43 44.26 -9.28
N SER A 82 -21.62 43.96 -10.30
CA SER A 82 -22.11 43.48 -11.60
C SER A 82 -22.74 42.08 -11.46
N ASP A 83 -22.08 41.19 -10.72
CA ASP A 83 -22.61 39.82 -10.49
C ASP A 83 -23.90 39.89 -9.68
N VAL A 84 -23.94 40.71 -8.64
CA VAL A 84 -25.15 40.90 -7.80
C VAL A 84 -26.31 41.47 -8.62
N LYS A 85 -26.06 42.43 -9.49
CA LYS A 85 -27.07 43.01 -10.40
C LYS A 85 -27.61 41.94 -11.34
N GLN A 86 -26.74 41.14 -11.98
CA GLN A 86 -27.13 40.07 -12.89
C GLN A 86 -27.90 38.97 -12.14
N ALA A 87 -27.52 38.62 -10.91
CA ALA A 87 -28.27 37.65 -10.09
C ALA A 87 -29.69 38.10 -9.83
N ILE A 88 -29.89 39.38 -9.50
CA ILE A 88 -31.22 39.96 -9.30
C ILE A 88 -32.05 39.93 -10.59
N GLU A 89 -31.46 40.43 -11.70
CA GLU A 89 -32.13 40.48 -13.01
C GLU A 89 -32.60 39.10 -13.50
N ASN A 90 -31.82 38.05 -13.19
CA ASN A 90 -32.12 36.68 -13.60
C ASN A 90 -32.82 35.83 -12.51
N SER A 91 -33.23 36.44 -11.38
CA SER A 91 -33.87 35.74 -10.26
C SER A 91 -33.03 34.59 -9.73
N VAL A 92 -31.73 34.81 -9.59
CA VAL A 92 -30.77 33.85 -9.03
C VAL A 92 -30.60 34.14 -7.54
N GLU A 93 -30.98 33.20 -6.69
CA GLU A 93 -30.81 33.26 -5.24
C GLU A 93 -29.44 32.73 -4.81
N ALA A 94 -28.80 33.33 -3.80
CA ALA A 94 -27.50 32.89 -3.28
C ALA A 94 -27.63 31.55 -2.53
N ILE A 95 -26.77 30.58 -2.85
CA ILE A 95 -26.65 29.31 -2.12
C ILE A 95 -25.39 29.37 -1.26
N ASP A 96 -25.57 29.29 0.06
CA ASP A 96 -24.47 29.51 1.04
C ASP A 96 -23.75 28.23 1.43
N ILE A 97 -24.53 27.12 1.47
CA ILE A 97 -24.03 25.78 1.85
C ILE A 97 -24.42 24.80 0.76
N VAL A 98 -23.47 23.98 0.38
CA VAL A 98 -23.68 22.86 -0.54
C VAL A 98 -23.18 21.59 0.15
N CYS A 99 -24.06 20.59 0.29
CA CYS A 99 -23.73 19.30 0.87
C CYS A 99 -23.99 18.22 -0.18
N VAL A 100 -22.92 17.66 -0.72
CA VAL A 100 -22.98 16.70 -1.84
C VAL A 100 -21.94 15.62 -1.65
N ASN A 101 -22.37 14.37 -1.56
CA ASN A 101 -21.51 13.22 -1.78
C ASN A 101 -21.93 12.47 -3.04
N LEU A 102 -20.97 11.80 -3.65
CA LEU A 102 -21.11 11.23 -4.98
C LEU A 102 -21.76 9.85 -4.97
N TYR A 103 -22.20 9.37 -6.12
CA TYR A 103 -22.66 8.01 -6.27
C TYR A 103 -21.55 7.01 -5.94
N PRO A 104 -21.89 5.80 -5.40
CA PRO A 104 -20.92 4.85 -4.89
C PRO A 104 -20.24 4.04 -6.01
N PHE A 105 -19.63 4.73 -6.99
CA PHE A 105 -18.95 4.11 -8.14
C PHE A 105 -17.98 3.02 -7.72
N ILE A 106 -17.08 3.32 -6.77
CA ILE A 106 -16.05 2.37 -6.29
C ILE A 106 -16.69 1.09 -5.77
N LYS A 107 -17.74 1.22 -4.96
CA LYS A 107 -18.46 0.08 -4.39
C LYS A 107 -19.19 -0.74 -5.46
N THR A 108 -19.77 -0.07 -6.45
CA THR A 108 -20.48 -0.72 -7.56
C THR A 108 -19.48 -1.43 -8.48
N ALA A 109 -18.36 -0.80 -8.80
CA ALA A 109 -17.30 -1.38 -9.63
C ALA A 109 -16.59 -2.58 -8.97
N ALA A 110 -16.47 -2.57 -7.64
CA ALA A 110 -15.90 -3.69 -6.87
C ALA A 110 -16.84 -4.89 -6.72
N ASN A 111 -18.13 -4.76 -7.04
CA ASN A 111 -19.08 -5.85 -6.96
C ASN A 111 -19.00 -6.74 -8.22
N PRO A 112 -18.58 -8.03 -8.09
CA PRO A 112 -18.43 -8.92 -9.25
C PRO A 112 -19.74 -9.20 -10.02
N LYS A 113 -20.90 -8.89 -9.43
CA LYS A 113 -22.21 -9.09 -10.03
C LYS A 113 -22.71 -7.89 -10.84
N SER A 114 -22.06 -6.74 -10.71
CA SER A 114 -22.44 -5.53 -11.44
C SER A 114 -22.08 -5.66 -12.92
N THR A 115 -23.03 -5.30 -13.77
CA THR A 115 -22.80 -5.18 -15.21
C THR A 115 -22.05 -3.89 -15.54
N LEU A 116 -21.44 -3.83 -16.73
CA LEU A 116 -20.76 -2.60 -17.19
C LEU A 116 -21.74 -1.42 -17.25
N ASP A 117 -22.96 -1.66 -17.75
CA ASP A 117 -23.98 -0.61 -17.87
C ASP A 117 -24.38 -0.05 -16.49
N GLU A 118 -24.56 -0.91 -15.49
CA GLU A 118 -24.83 -0.49 -14.11
C GLU A 118 -23.66 0.33 -13.52
N ILE A 119 -22.43 -0.04 -13.82
CA ILE A 119 -21.24 0.68 -13.35
C ILE A 119 -21.16 2.05 -14.03
N ILE A 120 -21.39 2.13 -15.35
CA ILE A 120 -21.41 3.40 -16.09
C ILE A 120 -22.54 4.30 -15.60
N GLU A 121 -23.74 3.75 -15.29
CA GLU A 121 -24.85 4.53 -14.76
C GLU A 121 -24.58 5.11 -13.36
N ASN A 122 -23.66 4.50 -12.61
CA ASN A 122 -23.19 5.02 -11.31
C ASN A 122 -22.06 6.06 -11.43
N ILE A 123 -21.75 6.54 -12.63
CA ILE A 123 -20.84 7.70 -12.82
C ILE A 123 -21.68 8.97 -12.60
N ASP A 124 -21.39 9.68 -11.51
CA ASP A 124 -22.06 10.93 -11.17
C ASP A 124 -21.49 12.10 -11.98
N ILE A 125 -22.35 12.83 -12.68
CA ILE A 125 -21.98 14.05 -13.44
C ILE A 125 -22.37 15.32 -12.67
N GLY A 126 -23.57 15.34 -12.10
CA GLY A 126 -24.11 16.50 -11.43
C GLY A 126 -23.42 16.82 -10.09
N GLY A 127 -23.12 15.74 -9.33
CA GLY A 127 -22.46 15.84 -8.04
C GLY A 127 -21.07 16.47 -8.12
N PRO A 128 -20.13 15.92 -8.92
CA PRO A 128 -18.80 16.54 -9.12
C PRO A 128 -18.87 17.98 -9.62
N SER A 129 -19.83 18.29 -10.49
CA SER A 129 -20.02 19.64 -11.01
C SER A 129 -20.41 20.64 -9.88
N LEU A 130 -21.34 20.26 -9.00
CA LEU A 130 -21.73 21.05 -7.83
C LEU A 130 -20.57 21.22 -6.84
N VAL A 131 -19.87 20.14 -6.54
CA VAL A 131 -18.71 20.14 -5.63
C VAL A 131 -17.64 21.11 -6.14
N ARG A 132 -17.27 21.03 -7.41
CA ARG A 132 -16.23 21.89 -8.02
C ARG A 132 -16.67 23.35 -8.10
N ALA A 133 -17.94 23.62 -8.44
CA ALA A 133 -18.48 24.99 -8.48
C ALA A 133 -18.43 25.64 -7.08
N SER A 134 -18.86 24.92 -6.06
CA SER A 134 -18.87 25.39 -4.68
C SER A 134 -17.45 25.64 -4.15
N ALA A 135 -16.53 24.69 -4.39
CA ALA A 135 -15.13 24.81 -4.01
C ALA A 135 -14.44 26.01 -4.69
N LYS A 136 -14.76 26.27 -5.97
CA LYS A 136 -14.25 27.45 -6.68
C LYS A 136 -14.67 28.76 -6.01
N ASN A 137 -15.89 28.82 -5.47
CA ASN A 137 -16.43 30.01 -4.83
C ASN A 137 -16.39 29.92 -3.29
N TYR A 138 -15.38 29.23 -2.71
CA TYR A 138 -15.24 28.97 -1.28
C TYR A 138 -15.31 30.24 -0.39
N LYS A 139 -14.98 31.39 -0.94
CA LYS A 139 -15.09 32.67 -0.22
C LYS A 139 -16.51 32.91 0.31
N PHE A 140 -17.52 32.44 -0.42
CA PHE A 140 -18.94 32.72 -0.13
C PHE A 140 -19.73 31.42 0.11
N VAL A 141 -19.23 30.24 -0.28
CA VAL A 141 -19.95 28.98 -0.24
C VAL A 141 -19.15 27.95 0.56
N SER A 142 -19.82 27.28 1.49
CA SER A 142 -19.26 26.14 2.21
C SER A 142 -19.69 24.85 1.51
N ILE A 143 -18.72 24.00 1.14
CA ILE A 143 -18.96 22.72 0.49
C ILE A 143 -18.60 21.56 1.43
N LEU A 144 -19.54 20.67 1.68
CA LEU A 144 -19.34 19.44 2.45
C LEU A 144 -19.52 18.22 1.54
N THR A 145 -18.55 17.32 1.56
CA THR A 145 -18.52 16.13 0.69
C THR A 145 -18.55 14.82 1.47
N ASN A 146 -18.35 14.87 2.80
CA ASN A 146 -18.27 13.70 3.67
C ASN A 146 -19.07 13.94 4.96
N PRO A 147 -19.89 12.97 5.45
CA PRO A 147 -20.59 13.06 6.73
C PRO A 147 -19.70 13.36 7.96
N GLU A 148 -18.43 13.00 7.91
CA GLU A 148 -17.45 13.30 8.98
C GLU A 148 -17.19 14.80 9.17
N GLN A 149 -17.48 15.60 8.17
CA GLN A 149 -17.33 17.07 8.21
C GLN A 149 -18.49 17.76 8.94
N TYR A 150 -19.63 17.06 9.15
CA TYR A 150 -20.86 17.71 9.62
C TYR A 150 -20.73 18.26 11.03
N ASP A 151 -20.20 17.49 11.97
CA ASP A 151 -20.16 17.84 13.38
C ASP A 151 -19.31 19.12 13.60
N SER A 152 -18.07 19.13 13.11
CA SER A 152 -17.16 20.28 13.23
C SER A 152 -17.69 21.53 12.50
N PHE A 153 -18.33 21.34 11.35
CA PHE A 153 -18.97 22.44 10.63
C PHE A 153 -20.15 23.03 11.42
N LEU A 154 -20.99 22.18 12.03
CA LEU A 154 -22.12 22.62 12.84
C LEU A 154 -21.69 23.32 14.12
N ASP A 155 -20.58 22.93 14.73
CA ASP A 155 -20.02 23.59 15.90
C ASP A 155 -19.67 25.05 15.59
N GLU A 156 -18.97 25.30 14.48
CA GLU A 156 -18.69 26.69 14.04
C GLU A 156 -19.96 27.46 13.65
N LEU A 157 -20.89 26.81 12.94
CA LEU A 157 -22.13 27.45 12.52
C LEU A 157 -22.99 27.86 13.74
N ASN A 158 -23.06 27.01 14.76
CA ASN A 158 -23.76 27.30 16.01
C ASN A 158 -23.06 28.38 16.83
N ALA A 159 -21.75 28.57 16.69
CA ALA A 159 -21.00 29.67 17.27
C ALA A 159 -21.21 31.01 16.56
N GLY A 160 -21.91 31.01 15.42
CA GLY A 160 -22.38 32.23 14.72
C GLY A 160 -21.91 32.38 13.28
N SER A 161 -20.74 31.89 12.91
CA SER A 161 -20.22 32.01 11.52
C SER A 161 -19.17 30.95 11.20
N ILE A 162 -19.13 30.52 9.95
CA ILE A 162 -18.08 29.66 9.43
C ILE A 162 -16.83 30.48 9.13
N SER A 163 -15.70 30.05 9.63
CA SER A 163 -14.42 30.73 9.41
C SER A 163 -13.94 30.62 7.94
N ASP A 164 -13.13 31.56 7.51
CA ASP A 164 -12.49 31.50 6.19
C ASP A 164 -11.52 30.31 6.09
N GLU A 165 -10.87 29.95 7.19
CA GLU A 165 -9.99 28.78 7.27
C GLU A 165 -10.76 27.47 7.03
N THR A 166 -11.92 27.30 7.67
CA THR A 166 -12.79 26.15 7.47
C THR A 166 -13.26 26.05 6.02
N ARG A 167 -13.70 27.15 5.41
CA ARG A 167 -14.09 27.15 3.99
C ARG A 167 -12.93 26.76 3.08
N LYS A 168 -11.70 27.22 3.35
CA LYS A 168 -10.50 26.81 2.61
C LYS A 168 -10.21 25.32 2.75
N LYS A 169 -10.28 24.78 3.96
CA LYS A 169 -10.09 23.33 4.21
C LYS A 169 -11.14 22.50 3.45
N LEU A 170 -12.41 22.91 3.52
CA LEU A 170 -13.50 22.25 2.80
C LEU A 170 -13.31 22.32 1.28
N ALA A 171 -12.83 23.44 0.73
CA ALA A 171 -12.58 23.56 -0.70
C ALA A 171 -11.44 22.64 -1.17
N VAL A 172 -10.37 22.51 -0.39
CA VAL A 172 -9.28 21.56 -0.68
C VAL A 172 -9.82 20.13 -0.64
N ALA A 173 -10.54 19.76 0.42
CA ALA A 173 -11.17 18.43 0.55
C ALA A 173 -12.10 18.10 -0.62
N ALA A 174 -12.89 19.09 -1.08
CA ALA A 174 -13.80 18.93 -2.21
C ALA A 174 -13.06 18.64 -3.53
N TYR A 175 -11.95 19.33 -3.82
CA TYR A 175 -11.14 19.03 -5.00
C TYR A 175 -10.44 17.67 -4.89
N SER A 176 -9.93 17.32 -3.71
CA SER A 176 -9.37 15.98 -3.46
C SER A 176 -10.41 14.89 -3.68
N HIS A 177 -11.65 15.10 -3.20
CA HIS A 177 -12.76 14.16 -3.36
C HIS A 177 -13.10 13.90 -4.84
N THR A 178 -13.21 14.95 -5.66
CA THR A 178 -13.47 14.79 -7.11
C THR A 178 -12.29 14.20 -7.85
N ALA A 179 -11.05 14.54 -7.50
CA ALA A 179 -9.85 13.97 -8.10
C ALA A 179 -9.76 12.45 -7.81
N ASN A 180 -10.07 12.03 -6.58
CA ASN A 180 -10.12 10.62 -6.20
C ASN A 180 -11.20 9.87 -6.98
N TYR A 181 -12.39 10.45 -7.09
CA TYR A 181 -13.51 9.90 -7.84
C TYR A 181 -13.15 9.65 -9.30
N ASP A 182 -12.61 10.66 -9.99
CA ASP A 182 -12.18 10.57 -11.40
C ASP A 182 -11.02 9.60 -11.58
N THR A 183 -10.11 9.50 -10.60
CA THR A 183 -9.02 8.51 -10.62
C THR A 183 -9.54 7.09 -10.65
N HIS A 184 -10.51 6.77 -9.79
CA HIS A 184 -11.11 5.44 -9.77
C HIS A 184 -11.87 5.10 -11.06
N ILE A 185 -12.61 6.06 -11.62
CA ILE A 185 -13.31 5.88 -12.90
C ILE A 185 -12.30 5.59 -14.02
N ALA A 186 -11.26 6.43 -14.14
CA ALA A 186 -10.28 6.31 -15.20
C ALA A 186 -9.52 4.97 -15.10
N ASN A 187 -9.07 4.58 -13.91
CA ASN A 187 -8.37 3.31 -13.70
C ASN A 187 -9.27 2.10 -14.01
N TYR A 188 -10.55 2.16 -13.61
CA TYR A 188 -11.51 1.10 -13.93
C TYR A 188 -11.72 0.95 -15.45
N LEU A 189 -11.92 2.06 -16.17
CA LEU A 189 -12.17 2.06 -17.60
C LEU A 189 -10.92 1.64 -18.40
N GLU A 190 -9.71 2.06 -18.00
CA GLU A 190 -8.45 1.61 -18.60
C GLU A 190 -8.34 0.07 -18.52
N ASN A 191 -8.57 -0.50 -17.33
CA ASN A 191 -8.55 -1.95 -17.15
C ASN A 191 -9.66 -2.66 -17.95
N LYS A 192 -10.89 -2.14 -17.86
CA LYS A 192 -12.05 -2.75 -18.52
C LYS A 192 -11.95 -2.76 -20.04
N PHE A 193 -11.37 -1.71 -20.62
CA PHE A 193 -11.21 -1.56 -22.06
C PHE A 193 -9.83 -2.02 -22.56
N SER A 194 -8.96 -2.54 -21.67
CA SER A 194 -7.60 -2.95 -22.01
C SER A 194 -6.79 -1.81 -22.66
N ILE A 195 -7.01 -0.57 -22.21
CA ILE A 195 -6.27 0.61 -22.66
C ILE A 195 -5.03 0.78 -21.79
N PRO A 196 -3.81 0.77 -22.36
CA PRO A 196 -2.60 1.00 -21.58
C PRO A 196 -2.63 2.37 -20.89
N PRO A 197 -2.30 2.45 -19.58
CA PRO A 197 -2.32 3.71 -18.85
C PRO A 197 -1.26 4.68 -19.40
N THR A 198 -1.67 5.90 -19.72
CA THR A 198 -0.78 7.01 -20.12
C THR A 198 -0.43 7.93 -18.94
N HIS A 199 -1.08 7.74 -17.82
CA HIS A 199 -0.87 8.53 -16.60
C HIS A 199 -0.73 7.62 -15.39
N ILE A 200 0.16 7.99 -14.46
CA ILE A 200 0.21 7.39 -13.14
C ILE A 200 -0.72 8.20 -12.24
N ARG A 201 -1.67 7.50 -11.63
CA ARG A 201 -2.65 8.08 -10.71
C ARG A 201 -2.50 7.35 -9.38
N VAL A 202 -1.91 8.04 -8.40
CA VAL A 202 -1.86 7.59 -7.00
C VAL A 202 -2.59 8.65 -6.20
N ASN A 203 -3.70 8.28 -5.60
CA ASN A 203 -4.51 9.19 -4.80
C ASN A 203 -4.98 8.46 -3.54
N GLU A 204 -4.16 8.55 -2.51
CA GLU A 204 -4.37 7.92 -1.22
C GLU A 204 -4.51 8.98 -0.14
N GLU A 205 -5.40 8.78 0.80
CA GLU A 205 -5.57 9.67 1.95
C GLU A 205 -4.52 9.40 3.03
N LEU A 206 -4.09 10.45 3.72
CA LEU A 206 -3.21 10.34 4.87
C LEU A 206 -3.95 9.61 6.00
N SER A 207 -3.56 8.37 6.29
CA SER A 207 -4.15 7.58 7.37
C SER A 207 -3.43 7.78 8.71
N GLN A 208 -2.12 8.00 8.67
CA GLN A 208 -1.32 8.20 9.87
C GLN A 208 -0.11 9.09 9.61
N SER A 209 0.07 10.14 10.40
CA SER A 209 1.33 10.89 10.44
C SER A 209 2.38 10.11 11.21
N LEU A 210 3.58 10.00 10.65
CA LEU A 210 4.72 9.38 11.31
C LEU A 210 5.59 10.43 11.98
N ARG A 211 6.29 10.04 13.03
CA ARG A 211 7.14 10.97 13.79
C ARG A 211 8.22 11.61 12.92
N TYR A 212 8.78 10.87 11.96
CA TYR A 212 9.74 11.31 10.95
C TYR A 212 9.90 10.24 9.86
N GLY A 213 10.58 10.55 8.75
CA GLY A 213 10.90 9.63 7.68
C GLY A 213 12.07 8.70 7.99
N GLU A 214 12.92 8.44 7.01
CA GLU A 214 14.17 7.68 7.27
C GLU A 214 15.05 8.39 8.29
N ASN A 215 15.06 9.71 8.27
CA ASN A 215 15.87 10.56 9.14
C ASN A 215 15.00 11.54 9.94
N PRO A 216 15.45 11.97 11.14
CA PRO A 216 14.64 12.81 12.04
C PRO A 216 14.21 14.17 11.48
N HIS A 217 14.88 14.69 10.48
CA HIS A 217 14.54 15.98 9.85
C HIS A 217 13.51 15.88 8.71
N GLN A 218 13.11 14.65 8.34
CA GLN A 218 12.17 14.41 7.26
C GLN A 218 10.76 14.19 7.83
N SER A 219 9.78 14.93 7.35
CA SER A 219 8.37 14.62 7.63
C SER A 219 7.93 13.37 6.85
N ALA A 220 7.05 12.58 7.45
CA ALA A 220 6.53 11.36 6.82
C ALA A 220 5.10 11.04 7.28
N GLY A 221 4.41 10.24 6.49
CA GLY A 221 3.09 9.71 6.79
C GLY A 221 2.82 8.43 6.04
N ILE A 222 1.84 7.69 6.52
CA ILE A 222 1.24 6.56 5.81
C ILE A 222 0.04 7.10 5.06
N PHE A 223 -0.01 6.84 3.78
CA PHE A 223 -1.15 7.14 2.92
C PHE A 223 -1.78 5.81 2.49
N GLY A 224 -3.10 5.76 2.42
CA GLY A 224 -3.84 4.54 2.14
C GLY A 224 -4.10 3.67 3.39
N ASN A 225 -4.50 2.42 3.18
CA ASN A 225 -5.05 1.57 4.22
C ASN A 225 -4.06 0.50 4.72
N PHE A 226 -2.99 0.95 5.39
CA PHE A 226 -1.99 0.05 6.00
C PHE A 226 -2.62 -0.93 7.00
N GLU A 227 -3.62 -0.49 7.76
CA GLU A 227 -4.30 -1.32 8.76
C GLU A 227 -5.10 -2.49 8.16
N GLU A 228 -5.39 -2.45 6.88
CA GLU A 228 -6.01 -3.58 6.18
C GLU A 228 -5.09 -4.80 6.12
N TYR A 229 -3.79 -4.57 6.03
CA TYR A 229 -2.75 -5.59 5.96
C TYR A 229 -2.13 -5.91 7.30
N PHE A 230 -1.94 -4.92 8.17
CA PHE A 230 -1.23 -5.06 9.42
C PHE A 230 -1.99 -4.43 10.59
N SER A 231 -1.98 -5.11 11.74
CA SER A 231 -2.48 -4.57 13.01
C SER A 231 -1.36 -4.51 14.02
N VAL A 232 -0.91 -3.29 14.32
CA VAL A 232 0.07 -3.04 15.40
C VAL A 232 -0.70 -2.91 16.72
N PHE A 233 -0.68 -3.93 17.56
CA PHE A 233 -1.54 -3.98 18.74
C PHE A 233 -0.78 -3.87 20.07
N HIS A 234 0.55 -3.78 20.03
CA HIS A 234 1.41 -3.58 21.21
C HIS A 234 2.71 -2.89 20.83
N GLY A 235 3.28 -2.13 21.74
CA GLY A 235 4.59 -1.49 21.61
C GLY A 235 4.51 0.01 21.35
N LYS A 236 5.65 0.60 20.99
CA LYS A 236 5.74 1.98 20.54
C LYS A 236 5.09 2.18 19.18
N GLU A 237 4.80 3.44 18.82
CA GLU A 237 4.38 3.79 17.47
C GLU A 237 5.36 3.24 16.43
N ILE A 238 4.80 2.79 15.31
CA ILE A 238 5.59 2.28 14.20
C ILE A 238 6.28 3.44 13.48
N SER A 239 7.53 3.24 13.06
CA SER A 239 8.28 4.26 12.32
C SER A 239 8.35 3.93 10.83
N TYR A 240 8.76 4.90 10.02
CA TYR A 240 8.98 4.74 8.58
C TYR A 240 9.89 3.54 8.28
N ASN A 241 11.08 3.49 8.92
CA ASN A 241 12.03 2.38 8.73
C ASN A 241 11.46 1.04 9.21
N ASN A 242 10.67 1.05 10.28
CA ASN A 242 10.01 -0.18 10.75
C ASN A 242 9.01 -0.73 9.72
N ILE A 243 8.28 0.13 9.02
CA ILE A 243 7.33 -0.30 8.00
C ILE A 243 8.06 -0.92 6.81
N LEU A 244 9.14 -0.30 6.34
CA LEU A 244 9.94 -0.84 5.24
C LEU A 244 10.49 -2.23 5.58
N ASP A 245 11.09 -2.39 6.75
CA ASP A 245 11.66 -3.66 7.19
C ASP A 245 10.57 -4.72 7.48
N LEU A 246 9.40 -4.30 8.01
CA LEU A 246 8.25 -5.18 8.25
C LEU A 246 7.71 -5.77 6.94
N VAL A 247 7.50 -4.91 5.94
CA VAL A 247 7.01 -5.35 4.62
C VAL A 247 8.02 -6.32 4.01
N ALA A 248 9.32 -5.98 4.01
CA ALA A 248 10.35 -6.86 3.48
C ALA A 248 10.43 -8.23 4.21
N ALA A 249 10.22 -8.23 5.54
CA ALA A 249 10.22 -9.46 6.32
C ALA A 249 9.04 -10.37 5.98
N VAL A 250 7.86 -9.77 5.85
CA VAL A 250 6.63 -10.53 5.57
C VAL A 250 6.60 -11.00 4.12
N GLU A 251 7.00 -10.17 3.15
CA GLU A 251 7.11 -10.57 1.74
C GLU A 251 8.00 -11.81 1.56
N LEU A 252 9.21 -11.78 2.14
CA LEU A 252 10.09 -12.94 2.07
C LEU A 252 9.49 -14.15 2.78
N CYS A 253 8.91 -13.97 3.97
CA CYS A 253 8.31 -15.05 4.74
C CYS A 253 7.15 -15.75 3.99
N GLU A 254 6.31 -14.97 3.30
CA GLU A 254 5.23 -15.50 2.46
C GLU A 254 5.76 -16.22 1.22
N ASP A 255 6.76 -15.66 0.51
CA ASP A 255 7.33 -16.27 -0.70
C ASP A 255 8.00 -17.63 -0.41
N LEU A 256 8.52 -17.82 0.81
CA LEU A 256 9.05 -19.10 1.25
C LEU A 256 7.97 -20.19 1.37
N GLY A 257 6.75 -19.85 1.77
CA GLY A 257 5.54 -20.70 1.72
C GLY A 257 5.39 -21.73 2.83
N GLU A 258 6.40 -22.52 3.16
CA GLU A 258 6.38 -23.53 4.22
C GLU A 258 6.40 -22.87 5.62
N THR A 259 6.50 -23.63 6.72
CA THR A 259 6.68 -23.04 8.06
C THR A 259 8.02 -22.32 8.13
N SER A 260 8.00 -21.01 7.99
CA SER A 260 9.19 -20.19 7.80
C SER A 260 9.32 -19.08 8.85
N CYS A 261 10.56 -18.68 9.04
CA CYS A 261 10.96 -17.50 9.81
C CYS A 261 11.95 -16.68 9.00
N THR A 262 11.75 -15.37 8.95
CA THR A 262 12.66 -14.40 8.33
C THR A 262 13.06 -13.34 9.33
N ILE A 263 14.32 -12.95 9.31
CA ILE A 263 14.89 -11.88 10.13
C ILE A 263 15.45 -10.83 9.19
N ILE A 264 14.88 -9.63 9.24
CA ILE A 264 15.30 -8.51 8.37
C ILE A 264 15.97 -7.42 9.18
N LYS A 265 17.01 -6.86 8.60
CA LYS A 265 17.68 -5.66 9.07
C LYS A 265 18.03 -4.77 7.88
N HIS A 266 17.53 -3.51 7.89
CA HIS A 266 17.75 -2.53 6.82
C HIS A 266 17.41 -3.08 5.42
N ASN A 267 16.19 -3.65 5.31
CA ASN A 267 15.64 -4.26 4.09
C ASN A 267 16.47 -5.43 3.51
N ASN A 268 17.36 -6.05 4.30
CA ASN A 268 18.08 -7.23 3.87
C ASN A 268 17.90 -8.38 4.86
N PRO A 269 17.89 -9.64 4.39
CA PRO A 269 17.85 -10.81 5.25
C PRO A 269 19.13 -10.91 6.10
N ALA A 270 18.99 -10.87 7.42
CA ALA A 270 20.01 -11.31 8.36
C ALA A 270 19.96 -12.83 8.56
N GLY A 271 18.81 -13.43 8.29
CA GLY A 271 18.62 -14.85 8.28
C GLY A 271 17.21 -15.25 7.86
N ALA A 272 17.08 -16.43 7.27
CA ALA A 272 15.82 -17.04 6.91
C ALA A 272 15.92 -18.56 6.98
N ALA A 273 14.87 -19.24 7.43
CA ALA A 273 14.85 -20.70 7.45
C ALA A 273 13.41 -21.23 7.43
N ILE A 274 13.30 -22.47 6.96
CA ILE A 274 12.13 -23.32 7.13
C ILE A 274 12.41 -24.28 8.30
N GLY A 275 11.38 -24.56 9.09
CA GLY A 275 11.43 -25.49 10.21
C GLY A 275 10.16 -26.31 10.32
N LYS A 276 10.16 -27.34 11.17
CA LYS A 276 8.98 -28.16 11.47
C LYS A 276 7.91 -27.36 12.22
N ASN A 277 8.35 -26.35 12.94
CA ASN A 277 7.52 -25.39 13.68
C ASN A 277 8.21 -24.02 13.72
N PRO A 278 7.53 -22.94 14.17
CA PRO A 278 8.09 -21.61 14.24
C PRO A 278 9.37 -21.49 15.09
N PHE A 279 9.47 -22.25 16.18
CA PHE A 279 10.65 -22.28 17.04
C PHE A 279 11.88 -22.77 16.26
N GLU A 280 11.80 -23.92 15.61
CA GLU A 280 12.90 -24.46 14.81
C GLU A 280 13.28 -23.51 13.68
N ALA A 281 12.30 -22.97 12.96
CA ALA A 281 12.53 -21.98 11.89
C ALA A 281 13.29 -20.76 12.41
N TYR A 282 12.89 -20.23 13.57
CA TYR A 282 13.56 -19.07 14.17
C TYR A 282 15.01 -19.37 14.60
N ILE A 283 15.23 -20.49 15.31
CA ILE A 283 16.58 -20.87 15.77
C ILE A 283 17.53 -21.02 14.59
N ARG A 284 17.05 -21.62 13.50
CA ARG A 284 17.85 -21.84 12.30
C ARG A 284 18.12 -20.54 11.54
N ALA A 285 17.13 -19.68 11.43
CA ALA A 285 17.29 -18.35 10.82
C ALA A 285 18.27 -17.49 11.63
N LEU A 286 18.15 -17.47 12.96
CA LEU A 286 19.00 -16.66 13.85
C LEU A 286 20.49 -17.03 13.76
N LYS A 287 20.82 -18.28 13.48
CA LYS A 287 22.22 -18.74 13.37
C LYS A 287 23.00 -18.06 12.26
N CYS A 288 22.33 -17.60 11.20
CA CYS A 288 22.98 -16.99 10.05
C CYS A 288 23.78 -15.73 10.41
N ASP A 289 23.13 -14.79 11.12
CA ASP A 289 23.75 -13.56 11.60
C ASP A 289 23.08 -13.08 12.92
N PRO A 290 23.43 -13.66 14.05
CA PRO A 290 22.82 -13.31 15.33
C PRO A 290 23.14 -11.87 15.77
N VAL A 291 24.25 -11.31 15.29
CA VAL A 291 24.66 -9.92 15.60
C VAL A 291 23.76 -8.93 14.88
N SER A 292 23.56 -9.08 13.58
CA SER A 292 22.67 -8.21 12.82
C SER A 292 21.21 -8.40 13.19
N SER A 293 20.82 -9.58 13.69
CA SER A 293 19.45 -9.86 14.15
C SER A 293 19.05 -9.04 15.38
N PHE A 294 20.00 -8.54 16.16
CA PHE A 294 19.73 -7.63 17.27
C PHE A 294 19.08 -6.32 16.78
N GLY A 295 17.91 -5.98 17.30
CA GLY A 295 17.10 -4.84 16.84
C GLY A 295 16.52 -5.02 15.44
N GLY A 296 16.50 -6.23 14.92
CA GLY A 296 15.86 -6.58 13.65
C GLY A 296 14.35 -6.80 13.79
N ILE A 297 13.74 -7.10 12.64
CA ILE A 297 12.34 -7.47 12.50
C ILE A 297 12.24 -8.94 12.17
N VAL A 298 11.38 -9.65 12.87
CA VAL A 298 11.15 -11.08 12.66
C VAL A 298 9.72 -11.30 12.17
N ALA A 299 9.57 -12.03 11.08
CA ALA A 299 8.27 -12.44 10.56
C ALA A 299 8.13 -13.96 10.53
N PHE A 300 6.92 -14.42 10.82
CA PHE A 300 6.48 -15.80 10.73
C PHE A 300 5.21 -15.90 9.87
N ASN A 301 5.05 -16.99 9.16
CA ASN A 301 3.82 -17.30 8.44
C ASN A 301 2.91 -18.30 9.18
N LYS A 302 3.22 -18.61 10.42
CA LYS A 302 2.45 -19.46 11.34
C LYS A 302 2.30 -18.78 12.70
N THR A 303 1.38 -19.30 13.52
CA THR A 303 1.14 -18.84 14.89
C THR A 303 2.39 -18.94 15.75
N VAL A 304 2.77 -17.86 16.41
CA VAL A 304 3.86 -17.86 17.41
C VAL A 304 3.34 -18.43 18.71
N ASP A 305 3.97 -19.51 19.17
CA ASP A 305 3.66 -20.22 20.42
C ASP A 305 4.57 -19.78 21.59
N ILE A 306 4.35 -20.41 22.75
CA ILE A 306 5.09 -20.11 24.00
C ILE A 306 6.59 -20.38 23.84
N GLU A 307 6.94 -21.52 23.21
CA GLU A 307 8.34 -21.94 23.04
C GLU A 307 9.09 -20.93 22.15
N THR A 308 8.50 -20.58 21.02
CA THR A 308 9.02 -19.57 20.09
C THR A 308 9.15 -18.20 20.79
N ALA A 309 8.10 -17.78 21.53
CA ALA A 309 8.11 -16.51 22.24
C ALA A 309 9.19 -16.42 23.34
N THR A 310 9.44 -17.54 24.00
CA THR A 310 10.49 -17.63 25.04
C THR A 310 11.87 -17.39 24.43
N GLU A 311 12.13 -17.95 23.26
CA GLU A 311 13.39 -17.78 22.54
C GLU A 311 13.53 -16.36 21.97
N LEU A 312 12.50 -15.84 21.30
CA LEU A 312 12.44 -14.46 20.80
C LEU A 312 12.69 -13.42 21.89
N ASN A 313 12.33 -13.73 23.13
CA ASN A 313 12.49 -12.82 24.25
C ASN A 313 13.93 -12.69 24.75
N LYS A 314 14.84 -13.59 24.35
CA LYS A 314 16.26 -13.56 24.76
C LYS A 314 17.05 -12.41 24.13
N ILE A 315 16.65 -11.95 22.96
CA ILE A 315 17.30 -10.82 22.28
C ILE A 315 16.35 -9.62 22.16
N PHE A 316 16.91 -8.45 21.88
CA PHE A 316 16.11 -7.28 21.54
C PHE A 316 15.69 -7.37 20.06
N LEU A 317 14.37 -7.31 19.82
CA LEU A 317 13.75 -7.25 18.50
C LEU A 317 12.80 -6.05 18.46
N GLU A 318 12.84 -5.28 17.41
CA GLU A 318 11.98 -4.11 17.22
C GLU A 318 10.53 -4.51 16.93
N ILE A 319 10.34 -5.49 16.03
CA ILE A 319 9.02 -5.98 15.61
C ILE A 319 9.04 -7.51 15.56
N ILE A 320 7.94 -8.11 15.97
CA ILE A 320 7.62 -9.51 15.71
C ILE A 320 6.27 -9.52 15.01
N SER A 321 6.23 -10.09 13.80
CA SER A 321 5.03 -10.21 12.96
C SER A 321 4.64 -11.68 12.77
N ALA A 322 3.36 -11.97 12.88
CA ALA A 322 2.80 -13.29 12.62
C ALA A 322 1.30 -13.18 12.27
N PRO A 323 0.68 -14.22 11.66
CA PRO A 323 -0.77 -14.28 11.49
C PRO A 323 -1.53 -14.28 12.81
N SER A 324 -0.92 -14.87 13.86
CA SER A 324 -1.49 -14.92 15.21
C SER A 324 -0.42 -15.26 16.26
N PHE A 325 -0.78 -15.07 17.53
CA PHE A 325 0.04 -15.39 18.69
C PHE A 325 -0.83 -16.16 19.68
N SER A 326 -0.27 -17.18 20.35
CA SER A 326 -0.97 -17.82 21.47
C SER A 326 -0.99 -16.90 22.70
N ASP A 327 -1.97 -17.09 23.59
CA ASP A 327 -2.10 -16.24 24.79
C ASP A 327 -0.84 -16.27 25.65
N GLY A 328 -0.26 -17.45 25.86
CA GLY A 328 0.99 -17.57 26.61
C GLY A 328 2.19 -16.93 25.93
N ALA A 329 2.22 -16.89 24.59
CA ALA A 329 3.24 -16.17 23.85
C ALA A 329 3.10 -14.65 24.05
N LEU A 330 1.86 -14.13 24.06
CA LEU A 330 1.58 -12.73 24.31
C LEU A 330 2.00 -12.30 25.72
N GLU A 331 1.76 -13.14 26.73
CA GLU A 331 2.20 -12.86 28.12
C GLU A 331 3.72 -12.69 28.23
N ILE A 332 4.49 -13.45 27.44
CA ILE A 332 5.96 -13.36 27.42
C ILE A 332 6.40 -12.12 26.62
N LEU A 333 5.89 -11.94 25.44
CA LEU A 333 6.37 -10.92 24.49
C LEU A 333 6.00 -9.51 24.93
N LYS A 334 4.84 -9.30 25.53
CA LYS A 334 4.38 -8.00 26.05
C LYS A 334 5.17 -7.47 27.25
N LYS A 335 6.01 -8.29 27.90
CA LYS A 335 6.90 -7.82 28.98
C LYS A 335 7.89 -6.75 28.49
N LYS A 336 8.26 -6.75 27.22
CA LYS A 336 9.06 -5.68 26.61
C LYS A 336 8.14 -4.62 26.00
N LYS A 337 7.87 -3.56 26.77
CA LYS A 337 6.89 -2.50 26.45
C LYS A 337 7.13 -1.79 25.12
N ASP A 338 8.38 -1.70 24.66
CA ASP A 338 8.77 -0.97 23.47
C ASP A 338 8.69 -1.82 22.18
N ARG A 339 8.68 -3.16 22.33
CA ARG A 339 8.61 -4.10 21.21
C ARG A 339 7.25 -4.03 20.54
N ARG A 340 7.22 -3.91 19.23
CA ARG A 340 5.98 -3.93 18.48
C ARG A 340 5.58 -5.38 18.16
N LEU A 341 4.31 -5.70 18.42
CA LEU A 341 3.70 -6.95 17.99
C LEU A 341 2.69 -6.64 16.91
N VAL A 342 2.81 -7.34 15.78
CA VAL A 342 2.05 -7.07 14.58
C VAL A 342 1.34 -8.32 14.11
N ILE A 343 0.01 -8.23 13.91
CA ILE A 343 -0.75 -9.26 13.21
C ILE A 343 -0.76 -8.92 11.72
N GLN A 344 -0.31 -9.84 10.90
CA GLN A 344 -0.52 -9.82 9.46
C GLN A 344 -1.92 -10.34 9.16
N LYS A 345 -2.75 -9.52 8.52
CA LYS A 345 -4.16 -9.81 8.22
C LYS A 345 -4.39 -10.35 6.82
N LYS A 346 -3.59 -9.89 5.86
CA LYS A 346 -3.68 -10.24 4.44
C LYS A 346 -2.30 -10.51 3.86
N SER A 347 -2.26 -11.21 2.73
CA SER A 347 -1.03 -11.36 1.95
C SER A 347 -0.52 -10.00 1.48
N VAL A 348 0.80 -9.84 1.51
CA VAL A 348 1.51 -8.66 0.98
C VAL A 348 2.13 -8.93 -0.39
N LEU A 349 2.09 -10.18 -0.88
CA LEU A 349 2.49 -10.51 -2.25
C LEU A 349 1.43 -9.99 -3.20
N THR A 350 1.65 -8.81 -3.74
CA THR A 350 0.69 -8.11 -4.59
C THR A 350 1.17 -8.01 -6.03
N GLU A 351 0.22 -8.13 -6.96
CA GLU A 351 0.38 -7.63 -8.32
C GLU A 351 0.18 -6.11 -8.29
N GLY A 352 0.95 -5.38 -9.07
CA GLY A 352 0.85 -3.92 -9.12
C GLY A 352 2.13 -3.27 -9.59
N LYS A 353 2.31 -2.01 -9.22
CA LYS A 353 3.49 -1.23 -9.60
C LYS A 353 4.22 -0.70 -8.38
N THR A 354 5.54 -0.71 -8.46
CA THR A 354 6.40 0.03 -7.55
C THR A 354 6.78 1.37 -8.17
N PHE A 355 6.94 2.39 -7.32
CA PHE A 355 7.22 3.75 -7.72
C PHE A 355 8.50 4.26 -7.05
N ARG A 356 9.31 5.00 -7.81
CA ARG A 356 10.48 5.69 -7.29
C ARG A 356 10.49 7.14 -7.80
N SER A 357 10.56 8.09 -6.90
CA SER A 357 10.68 9.51 -7.25
C SER A 357 12.04 9.76 -7.92
N ILE A 358 12.00 10.55 -8.99
CA ILE A 358 13.19 11.08 -9.68
C ILE A 358 13.01 12.58 -9.93
N PRO A 359 14.09 13.35 -10.16
CA PRO A 359 13.94 14.74 -10.56
C PRO A 359 13.03 14.86 -11.80
N GLY A 360 11.96 15.63 -11.69
CA GLY A 360 11.02 15.88 -12.78
C GLY A 360 10.00 14.77 -13.06
N GLY A 361 9.96 13.69 -12.26
CA GLY A 361 9.00 12.62 -12.51
C GLY A 361 9.06 11.44 -11.53
N VAL A 362 8.52 10.34 -11.99
CA VAL A 362 8.42 9.06 -11.25
C VAL A 362 8.82 7.91 -12.17
N LEU A 363 9.70 7.04 -11.72
CA LEU A 363 9.88 5.73 -12.32
C LEU A 363 8.80 4.78 -11.79
N ALA A 364 8.16 4.04 -12.67
CA ALA A 364 7.21 3.00 -12.33
C ALA A 364 7.59 1.70 -13.04
N GLN A 365 7.50 0.60 -12.33
CA GLN A 365 7.67 -0.74 -12.88
C GLN A 365 6.66 -1.68 -12.24
N ASP A 366 6.41 -2.82 -12.86
CA ASP A 366 5.62 -3.86 -12.24
C ASP A 366 6.37 -4.46 -11.04
N CYS A 367 5.61 -4.90 -10.02
CA CYS A 367 6.17 -5.67 -8.92
C CYS A 367 6.83 -6.95 -9.47
N ASP A 368 7.96 -7.35 -8.86
CA ASP A 368 8.62 -8.61 -9.21
C ASP A 368 7.86 -9.79 -8.60
N SER A 369 6.73 -10.13 -9.22
CA SER A 369 5.83 -11.21 -8.80
C SER A 369 6.13 -12.56 -9.45
N ILE A 370 7.17 -12.63 -10.30
CA ILE A 370 7.48 -13.87 -11.02
C ILE A 370 7.98 -14.92 -10.02
N SER A 371 7.27 -16.05 -10.01
CA SER A 371 7.68 -17.24 -9.26
C SER A 371 8.57 -18.15 -10.09
N LEU A 372 9.49 -18.84 -9.44
CA LEU A 372 10.32 -19.85 -10.06
C LEU A 372 9.44 -21.00 -10.57
N LYS A 373 9.54 -21.30 -11.86
CA LYS A 373 8.87 -22.45 -12.46
C LYS A 373 9.86 -23.61 -12.60
N GLU A 374 9.52 -24.75 -12.04
CA GLU A 374 10.41 -25.91 -12.00
C GLU A 374 10.74 -26.46 -13.38
N ASP A 375 9.80 -26.42 -14.30
CA ASP A 375 9.92 -26.85 -15.70
C ASP A 375 10.80 -25.91 -16.56
N GLU A 376 11.05 -24.71 -16.10
CA GLU A 376 11.94 -23.72 -16.75
C GLU A 376 13.39 -23.84 -16.26
N LEU A 377 13.66 -24.59 -15.18
CA LEU A 377 15.03 -24.79 -14.66
C LEU A 377 15.88 -25.63 -15.62
N LYS A 378 17.08 -25.15 -15.89
CA LYS A 378 18.03 -25.85 -16.79
C LYS A 378 19.31 -26.21 -16.03
N ILE A 379 19.58 -27.49 -15.88
CA ILE A 379 20.86 -27.97 -15.41
C ILE A 379 21.83 -27.85 -16.58
N VAL A 380 22.91 -27.07 -16.41
CA VAL A 380 23.85 -26.72 -17.50
C VAL A 380 25.24 -27.34 -17.33
N THR A 381 25.45 -28.10 -16.26
CA THR A 381 26.71 -28.79 -15.93
C THR A 381 26.59 -30.29 -16.09
N ASP A 382 27.75 -30.97 -16.20
CA ASP A 382 27.82 -32.44 -16.26
C ASP A 382 27.31 -33.12 -15.00
N LYS A 383 27.55 -32.50 -13.82
CA LYS A 383 27.02 -32.93 -12.53
C LYS A 383 25.59 -32.38 -12.35
N ASN A 384 24.64 -33.26 -12.03
CA ASN A 384 23.31 -32.86 -11.60
C ASN A 384 23.29 -32.59 -10.08
N PRO A 385 22.49 -31.64 -9.59
CA PRO A 385 22.22 -31.50 -8.17
C PRO A 385 21.44 -32.70 -7.64
N SER A 386 21.63 -33.05 -6.36
CA SER A 386 20.73 -34.01 -5.70
C SER A 386 19.35 -33.34 -5.48
N GLU A 387 18.34 -34.15 -5.07
CA GLU A 387 16.99 -33.60 -4.75
C GLU A 387 17.07 -32.61 -3.61
N GLU A 388 17.86 -32.87 -2.56
CA GLU A 388 18.07 -31.96 -1.44
C GLU A 388 18.80 -30.69 -1.89
N GLU A 389 19.87 -30.83 -2.72
CA GLU A 389 20.57 -29.69 -3.28
C GLU A 389 19.63 -28.81 -4.13
N LEU A 390 18.72 -29.43 -4.91
CA LEU A 390 17.76 -28.68 -5.73
C LEU A 390 16.73 -27.90 -4.88
N GLU A 391 16.22 -28.51 -3.81
CA GLU A 391 15.33 -27.83 -2.86
C GLU A 391 16.04 -26.65 -2.16
N ASP A 392 17.27 -26.84 -1.75
CA ASP A 392 18.09 -25.77 -1.17
C ASP A 392 18.39 -24.65 -2.18
N LEU A 393 18.64 -24.99 -3.45
CA LEU A 393 18.81 -24.01 -4.53
C LEU A 393 17.55 -23.18 -4.75
N LYS A 394 16.37 -23.79 -4.78
CA LYS A 394 15.07 -23.09 -4.89
C LYS A 394 14.85 -22.15 -3.70
N PHE A 395 15.15 -22.60 -2.50
CA PHE A 395 15.08 -21.78 -1.29
C PHE A 395 16.07 -20.61 -1.35
N ALA A 396 17.34 -20.87 -1.70
CA ALA A 396 18.37 -19.84 -1.84
C ALA A 396 18.01 -18.80 -2.89
N TRP A 397 17.37 -19.24 -3.99
CA TRP A 397 16.91 -18.35 -5.07
C TRP A 397 15.84 -17.36 -4.58
N LYS A 398 14.87 -17.83 -3.79
CA LYS A 398 13.86 -16.94 -3.17
C LYS A 398 14.52 -15.93 -2.23
N ILE A 399 15.50 -16.34 -1.43
CA ILE A 399 16.24 -15.38 -0.56
C ILE A 399 17.00 -14.35 -1.41
N ALA A 400 17.67 -14.77 -2.50
CA ALA A 400 18.39 -13.87 -3.38
C ALA A 400 17.49 -12.83 -4.05
N LYS A 401 16.27 -13.21 -4.47
CA LYS A 401 15.23 -12.30 -4.99
C LYS A 401 14.89 -11.17 -4.00
N HIS A 402 14.84 -11.47 -2.71
CA HIS A 402 14.51 -10.49 -1.66
C HIS A 402 15.73 -9.77 -1.08
N THR A 403 16.94 -10.06 -1.55
CA THR A 403 18.20 -9.45 -1.10
C THR A 403 18.63 -8.33 -2.04
N LYS A 404 19.12 -7.21 -1.50
CA LYS A 404 19.61 -6.11 -2.34
C LYS A 404 20.82 -6.52 -3.18
N SER A 405 20.79 -6.14 -4.46
CA SER A 405 21.82 -6.43 -5.47
C SER A 405 23.14 -5.68 -5.19
N ASN A 406 24.30 -6.26 -5.52
CA ASN A 406 24.48 -7.64 -5.93
C ASN A 406 24.31 -8.56 -4.71
N ALA A 407 23.66 -9.71 -4.89
CA ALA A 407 23.37 -10.65 -3.83
C ALA A 407 24.00 -12.03 -4.09
N ILE A 408 24.66 -12.59 -3.05
CA ILE A 408 25.06 -13.99 -2.98
C ILE A 408 24.58 -14.55 -1.66
N VAL A 409 23.85 -15.66 -1.72
CA VAL A 409 23.23 -16.34 -0.56
C VAL A 409 23.68 -17.77 -0.51
N TYR A 410 24.22 -18.21 0.65
CA TYR A 410 24.56 -19.60 0.91
C TYR A 410 23.49 -20.26 1.79
N VAL A 411 23.10 -21.45 1.40
CA VAL A 411 22.01 -22.21 2.04
C VAL A 411 22.42 -23.66 2.23
N LYS A 412 21.95 -24.25 3.32
CA LYS A 412 21.96 -25.69 3.55
C LYS A 412 20.75 -26.08 4.39
N ASP A 413 20.12 -27.19 4.01
CA ASP A 413 18.93 -27.72 4.70
C ASP A 413 17.81 -26.68 4.83
N LYS A 414 17.52 -25.88 3.79
CA LYS A 414 16.54 -24.77 3.79
C LYS A 414 16.77 -23.75 4.92
N ALA A 415 18.03 -23.43 5.22
CA ALA A 415 18.43 -22.33 6.11
C ALA A 415 19.59 -21.56 5.54
N THR A 416 19.55 -20.23 5.66
CA THR A 416 20.66 -19.37 5.28
C THR A 416 21.87 -19.60 6.19
N LEU A 417 23.04 -19.71 5.59
CA LEU A 417 24.34 -19.79 6.28
C LEU A 417 25.15 -18.51 6.14
N GLY A 418 24.91 -17.76 5.07
CA GLY A 418 25.58 -16.49 4.83
C GLY A 418 24.89 -15.70 3.74
N VAL A 419 24.78 -14.40 3.94
CA VAL A 419 24.15 -13.46 3.00
C VAL A 419 25.11 -12.31 2.73
N GLY A 420 25.46 -12.13 1.47
CA GLY A 420 26.17 -10.95 0.97
C GLY A 420 25.21 -10.10 0.16
N ALA A 421 24.93 -8.89 0.60
CA ALA A 421 23.90 -8.03 0.06
C ALA A 421 24.43 -6.66 -0.32
N GLY A 422 23.91 -6.08 -1.40
CA GLY A 422 24.10 -4.66 -1.72
C GLY A 422 25.54 -4.28 -2.11
N GLN A 423 26.32 -5.21 -2.64
CA GLN A 423 27.70 -4.92 -3.00
C GLN A 423 27.87 -4.50 -4.46
N MET A 424 28.88 -3.69 -4.73
CA MET A 424 29.18 -3.24 -6.09
C MET A 424 29.69 -4.39 -7.00
N SER A 425 30.25 -5.44 -6.41
CA SER A 425 30.67 -6.64 -7.15
C SER A 425 30.11 -7.92 -6.53
N ARG A 426 29.86 -8.94 -7.37
CA ARG A 426 29.39 -10.26 -6.90
C ARG A 426 30.45 -10.98 -6.08
N ILE A 427 31.70 -10.80 -6.42
CA ILE A 427 32.83 -11.39 -5.70
C ILE A 427 32.85 -10.87 -4.25
N ASP A 428 32.60 -9.57 -4.05
CA ASP A 428 32.56 -8.99 -2.71
C ASP A 428 31.35 -9.49 -1.91
N SER A 429 30.19 -9.64 -2.56
CA SER A 429 29.04 -10.27 -1.94
C SER A 429 29.33 -11.70 -1.48
N ALA A 430 30.00 -12.50 -2.34
CA ALA A 430 30.40 -13.85 -1.99
C ALA A 430 31.34 -13.86 -0.77
N ARG A 431 32.37 -12.99 -0.79
CA ARG A 431 33.35 -12.87 0.31
C ARG A 431 32.74 -12.44 1.63
N ILE A 432 31.85 -11.45 1.59
CA ILE A 432 31.15 -10.96 2.80
C ILE A 432 30.28 -12.07 3.39
N ALA A 433 29.53 -12.80 2.58
CA ALA A 433 28.72 -13.92 3.05
C ALA A 433 29.59 -14.99 3.74
N VAL A 434 30.72 -15.35 3.11
CA VAL A 434 31.69 -16.33 3.68
C VAL A 434 32.32 -15.81 4.98
N MET A 435 32.70 -14.54 5.02
CA MET A 435 33.27 -13.91 6.20
C MET A 435 32.30 -13.97 7.39
N LYS A 436 31.05 -13.55 7.17
CA LYS A 436 30.02 -13.58 8.21
C LYS A 436 29.70 -15.01 8.68
N ALA A 437 29.57 -15.95 7.77
CA ALA A 437 29.36 -17.36 8.13
C ALA A 437 30.50 -17.86 9.07
N LYS A 438 31.75 -17.59 8.73
CA LYS A 438 32.93 -17.95 9.55
C LYS A 438 32.93 -17.26 10.92
N GLU A 439 32.61 -15.98 10.98
CA GLU A 439 32.52 -15.22 12.25
C GLU A 439 31.49 -15.84 13.22
N HIS A 440 30.42 -16.46 12.68
CA HIS A 440 29.40 -17.13 13.46
C HIS A 440 29.63 -18.64 13.62
N GLY A 441 30.78 -19.14 13.19
CA GLY A 441 31.17 -20.56 13.33
C GLY A 441 30.39 -21.50 12.43
N LEU A 442 29.83 -21.01 11.33
CA LEU A 442 29.09 -21.78 10.35
C LEU A 442 30.02 -22.37 9.29
N ASP A 443 29.84 -23.66 9.01
CA ASP A 443 30.56 -24.38 7.94
C ASP A 443 29.74 -24.33 6.66
N LEU A 444 30.32 -23.80 5.58
CA LEU A 444 29.71 -23.74 4.26
C LEU A 444 29.96 -24.99 3.41
N THR A 445 30.68 -25.98 3.93
CA THR A 445 30.94 -27.24 3.23
C THR A 445 29.64 -28.01 2.95
N GLY A 446 29.44 -28.32 1.67
CA GLY A 446 28.22 -28.97 1.20
C GLY A 446 26.99 -28.04 1.14
N SER A 447 27.17 -26.72 1.23
CA SER A 447 26.09 -25.75 0.97
C SER A 447 25.82 -25.59 -0.53
N VAL A 448 24.69 -24.98 -0.84
CA VAL A 448 24.40 -24.44 -2.16
C VAL A 448 24.50 -22.90 -2.14
N ALA A 449 24.64 -22.27 -3.32
CA ALA A 449 24.63 -20.82 -3.41
C ALA A 449 23.68 -20.32 -4.51
N ALA A 450 23.06 -19.16 -4.26
CA ALA A 450 22.27 -18.43 -5.25
C ALA A 450 22.90 -17.06 -5.55
N SER A 451 22.82 -16.67 -6.83
CA SER A 451 23.17 -15.32 -7.29
C SER A 451 21.96 -14.66 -7.95
N ASP A 452 21.63 -13.44 -7.56
CA ASP A 452 20.51 -12.65 -8.08
C ASP A 452 20.59 -12.35 -9.59
N ALA A 453 21.79 -12.45 -10.20
CA ALA A 453 22.02 -12.31 -11.63
C ALA A 453 23.20 -13.21 -12.08
N PHE A 454 23.48 -13.22 -13.39
CA PHE A 454 24.54 -14.05 -13.96
C PHE A 454 25.94 -13.66 -13.46
N PHE A 455 26.87 -14.62 -13.47
CA PHE A 455 28.28 -14.35 -13.24
C PHE A 455 28.90 -13.79 -14.53
N PRO A 456 29.46 -12.56 -14.52
CA PRO A 456 30.10 -12.00 -15.71
C PRO A 456 31.43 -12.68 -16.02
N PHE A 457 32.07 -13.32 -15.03
CA PHE A 457 33.33 -14.05 -15.08
C PHE A 457 33.29 -15.24 -14.10
N ALA A 458 34.18 -16.19 -14.28
CA ALA A 458 34.23 -17.38 -13.41
C ALA A 458 34.78 -17.08 -11.99
N ASP A 459 35.40 -15.92 -11.75
CA ASP A 459 36.00 -15.55 -10.47
C ASP A 459 35.00 -15.55 -9.29
N GLY A 460 33.79 -15.02 -9.48
CA GLY A 460 32.75 -15.05 -8.49
C GLY A 460 32.30 -16.47 -8.14
N LEU A 461 32.19 -17.36 -9.14
CA LEU A 461 31.90 -18.76 -8.95
C LEU A 461 33.03 -19.48 -8.19
N ILE A 462 34.28 -19.19 -8.54
CA ILE A 462 35.46 -19.79 -7.90
C ILE A 462 35.51 -19.43 -6.41
N GLU A 463 35.16 -18.21 -6.02
CA GLU A 463 35.06 -17.83 -4.59
C GLU A 463 34.00 -18.64 -3.87
N ILE A 464 32.85 -18.92 -4.52
CA ILE A 464 31.78 -19.77 -3.98
C ILE A 464 32.27 -21.21 -3.79
N ILE A 465 32.99 -21.75 -4.76
CA ILE A 465 33.56 -23.12 -4.70
C ILE A 465 34.59 -23.26 -3.59
N LYS A 466 35.49 -22.27 -3.42
CA LYS A 466 36.53 -22.30 -2.40
C LYS A 466 36.04 -22.44 -0.96
N CYS A 467 34.81 -22.02 -0.68
CA CYS A 467 34.22 -22.19 0.65
C CYS A 467 33.51 -23.54 0.87
N GLY A 468 33.47 -24.40 -0.15
CA GLY A 468 32.90 -25.75 -0.07
C GLY A 468 31.47 -25.89 -0.58
N ALA A 469 30.95 -24.88 -1.28
CA ALA A 469 29.65 -25.00 -1.94
C ALA A 469 29.70 -26.04 -3.07
N VAL A 470 28.63 -26.81 -3.21
CA VAL A 470 28.56 -27.99 -4.11
C VAL A 470 27.63 -27.80 -5.29
N SER A 471 26.79 -26.75 -5.24
CA SER A 471 25.80 -26.43 -6.27
C SER A 471 25.51 -24.93 -6.30
N VAL A 472 25.17 -24.38 -7.48
CA VAL A 472 24.87 -22.95 -7.67
C VAL A 472 23.64 -22.77 -8.56
N ILE A 473 22.80 -21.78 -8.23
CA ILE A 473 21.69 -21.32 -9.05
C ILE A 473 21.88 -19.87 -9.45
N GLN A 474 21.63 -19.56 -10.72
CA GLN A 474 21.74 -18.22 -11.31
C GLN A 474 20.85 -18.12 -12.56
N PRO A 475 20.56 -16.90 -13.08
CA PRO A 475 19.73 -16.77 -14.27
C PRO A 475 20.39 -17.24 -15.58
N GLY A 476 21.70 -17.21 -15.72
CA GLY A 476 22.35 -17.32 -17.03
C GLY A 476 22.13 -16.07 -17.89
N GLY A 477 22.53 -16.16 -19.18
CA GLY A 477 22.35 -15.08 -20.16
C GLY A 477 23.57 -14.16 -20.34
N SER A 478 24.72 -14.52 -19.77
CA SER A 478 26.00 -13.87 -20.04
C SER A 478 26.62 -14.37 -21.35
N VAL A 479 27.30 -13.48 -22.07
CA VAL A 479 28.12 -13.89 -23.22
C VAL A 479 29.26 -14.83 -22.83
N ARG A 480 29.56 -14.94 -21.52
CA ARG A 480 30.58 -15.81 -20.92
C ARG A 480 30.02 -16.98 -20.14
N ASP A 481 28.78 -17.34 -20.34
CA ASP A 481 28.15 -18.46 -19.62
C ASP A 481 28.97 -19.76 -19.79
N GLN A 482 29.53 -19.99 -20.99
CA GLN A 482 30.35 -21.19 -21.24
C GLN A 482 31.61 -21.23 -20.37
N GLU A 483 32.29 -20.09 -20.18
CA GLU A 483 33.46 -20.00 -19.29
C GLU A 483 33.10 -20.37 -17.86
N VAL A 484 31.93 -19.92 -17.39
CA VAL A 484 31.43 -20.16 -16.02
C VAL A 484 31.00 -21.62 -15.86
N ILE A 485 30.33 -22.19 -16.87
CA ILE A 485 29.96 -23.62 -16.93
C ILE A 485 31.19 -24.52 -16.93
N ASP A 486 32.20 -24.20 -17.74
CA ASP A 486 33.46 -24.97 -17.80
C ASP A 486 34.19 -24.96 -16.45
N ALA A 487 34.23 -23.80 -15.77
CA ALA A 487 34.75 -23.70 -14.42
C ALA A 487 33.97 -24.52 -13.40
N ALA A 488 32.64 -24.57 -13.50
CA ALA A 488 31.82 -25.44 -12.65
C ALA A 488 32.08 -26.91 -12.88
N ASN A 489 32.19 -27.35 -14.16
CA ASN A 489 32.51 -28.74 -14.54
C ASN A 489 33.89 -29.18 -14.08
N GLN A 490 34.91 -28.31 -14.26
CA GLN A 490 36.26 -28.57 -13.78
C GLN A 490 36.33 -28.80 -12.27
N ASN A 491 35.47 -28.10 -11.51
CA ASN A 491 35.40 -28.21 -10.06
C ASN A 491 34.32 -29.22 -9.57
N LYS A 492 33.67 -29.92 -10.50
CA LYS A 492 32.65 -30.95 -10.22
C LYS A 492 31.47 -30.46 -9.36
N ILE A 493 31.06 -29.20 -9.53
CA ILE A 493 29.84 -28.67 -8.92
C ILE A 493 28.69 -28.66 -9.92
N SER A 494 27.46 -28.69 -9.45
CA SER A 494 26.28 -28.52 -10.30
C SER A 494 25.91 -27.05 -10.45
N MET A 495 25.37 -26.69 -11.62
CA MET A 495 24.85 -25.36 -11.88
C MET A 495 23.49 -25.42 -12.55
N VAL A 496 22.56 -24.59 -12.02
CA VAL A 496 21.17 -24.51 -12.51
C VAL A 496 20.91 -23.06 -12.99
N PHE A 497 20.37 -22.96 -14.20
CA PHE A 497 19.91 -21.66 -14.75
C PHE A 497 18.41 -21.54 -14.58
N THR A 498 17.96 -20.32 -14.17
CA THR A 498 16.54 -19.99 -14.01
C THR A 498 15.97 -19.25 -15.21
N GLY A 499 16.80 -18.63 -16.06
CA GLY A 499 16.38 -17.75 -17.14
C GLY A 499 15.82 -16.40 -16.68
N ILE A 500 15.66 -16.16 -15.38
CA ILE A 500 15.03 -14.98 -14.79
C ILE A 500 16.01 -14.33 -13.81
N ARG A 501 16.19 -13.01 -13.94
CA ARG A 501 17.03 -12.20 -13.05
C ARG A 501 16.13 -11.45 -12.05
N HIS A 502 16.59 -11.34 -10.79
CA HIS A 502 15.88 -10.61 -9.73
C HIS A 502 16.79 -9.51 -9.14
N PHE A 503 16.92 -8.37 -9.82
CA PHE A 503 17.60 -7.21 -9.23
C PHE A 503 16.67 -6.46 -8.28
N LYS A 504 17.18 -6.17 -7.07
CA LYS A 504 16.52 -5.34 -6.06
C LYS A 504 17.46 -4.23 -5.60
N HIS A 505 17.17 -2.99 -5.94
CA HIS A 505 17.97 -1.80 -5.60
C HIS A 505 17.38 -0.96 -4.48
#